data_2e26be96a60378b40020b614b0ffe48f
#
_entry.id   2e26be96a60378b40020b614b0ffe48f
#
_cell.length_a   1.000
_cell.length_b   1.000
_cell.length_c   1.000
_cell.angle_alpha   90.00
_cell.angle_beta   90.00
_cell.angle_gamma   90.00
#
_symmetry.space_group_name_H-M   'P 1'
#
loop_
_entity.id
_entity.type
_entity.pdbx_description
1 polymer ?
#
loop_
_entity_poly.entity_id
_entity_poly.type
_entity_poly.pdbx_seq_one_letter_code
_entity_poly.pdbx_strand_id
1 'polypeptide(L)'
;MSDFPSWHIVGDWFDNCSCAVPCPCTFAQAPDNGFCESVLFWHVREGYYGDVKLDNLSFVRVGRWEGDLWARQATVVAGLYIDDHADDRQMEALPMIIGGRAGGFPGWVNECFAGGRKSRGIERAQITYEIAPDLGHWGVDIIGKVKAWAKAIGGPTSPPGKYPQLINAPGSETGPGPQVVTWGKSTILSVDAHGFKFEYTLNSAKHIPFDWVGP
;
A
#
# COMPACT_ATOMS: atom_id res chain seq x y z
N MET A 1 17.55 3.40 -23.97
CA MET A 1 16.38 4.24 -23.67
C MET A 1 15.31 3.30 -23.14
N SER A 2 14.59 3.65 -22.10
CA SER A 2 13.50 2.84 -21.57
C SER A 2 12.40 2.70 -22.61
N ASP A 3 11.81 1.51 -22.73
CA ASP A 3 10.63 1.26 -23.60
C ASP A 3 9.34 1.85 -23.01
N PHE A 4 9.41 2.45 -21.81
CA PHE A 4 8.29 3.03 -21.09
C PHE A 4 8.41 4.55 -21.05
N PRO A 5 7.27 5.29 -21.13
CA PRO A 5 7.28 6.73 -20.94
C PRO A 5 7.70 7.11 -19.52
N SER A 6 8.22 8.32 -19.35
CA SER A 6 8.45 8.88 -18.03
C SER A 6 7.14 9.01 -17.26
N TRP A 7 7.21 8.82 -15.95
CA TRP A 7 6.07 8.94 -15.06
C TRP A 7 6.48 9.47 -13.68
N HIS A 8 5.55 10.10 -13.01
CA HIS A 8 5.70 10.59 -11.65
C HIS A 8 4.35 10.50 -10.95
N ILE A 9 4.30 9.99 -9.75
CA ILE A 9 3.10 9.98 -8.89
C ILE A 9 3.47 10.34 -7.46
N VAL A 10 2.70 11.25 -6.88
CA VAL A 10 2.83 11.71 -5.49
C VAL A 10 1.52 11.49 -4.77
N GLY A 11 1.58 11.01 -3.54
CA GLY A 11 0.34 10.75 -2.83
C GLY A 11 0.50 10.20 -1.43
N ASP A 12 -0.56 9.54 -0.99
CA ASP A 12 -0.67 8.89 0.31
C ASP A 12 -0.80 7.38 0.13
N TRP A 13 -0.05 6.67 0.94
CA TRP A 13 -0.13 5.24 1.08
C TRP A 13 -0.46 4.87 2.52
N PHE A 14 -1.32 3.88 2.69
CA PHE A 14 -1.47 3.24 3.98
C PHE A 14 -1.72 1.73 3.83
N ASP A 15 -1.47 1.02 4.91
CA ASP A 15 -1.79 -0.40 5.01
C ASP A 15 -2.62 -0.73 6.24
N ASN A 16 -3.24 -1.90 6.16
CA ASN A 16 -3.72 -2.68 7.29
C ASN A 16 -3.24 -4.11 7.07
N CYS A 17 -2.48 -4.64 8.01
CA CYS A 17 -1.77 -5.90 7.89
C CYS A 17 -2.13 -6.90 9.01
N SER A 18 -1.92 -8.20 8.75
CA SER A 18 -2.10 -9.26 9.75
C SER A 18 -1.03 -9.31 10.85
N CYS A 19 0.10 -8.63 10.66
CA CYS A 19 1.19 -8.62 11.63
C CYS A 19 0.86 -7.79 12.89
N ALA A 20 1.60 -8.03 13.97
CA ALA A 20 1.53 -7.21 15.19
C ALA A 20 2.10 -5.81 14.96
N VAL A 21 1.90 -4.91 15.94
CA VAL A 21 2.49 -3.56 15.97
C VAL A 21 3.74 -3.59 16.85
N PRO A 22 4.87 -3.04 16.38
CA PRO A 22 5.16 -2.50 15.05
C PRO A 22 5.33 -3.58 13.98
N CYS A 23 4.97 -3.29 12.73
CA CYS A 23 5.13 -4.21 11.61
C CYS A 23 6.61 -4.53 11.35
N PRO A 24 7.02 -5.80 11.36
CA PRO A 24 8.43 -6.17 11.20
C PRO A 24 8.96 -5.82 9.80
N CYS A 25 8.13 -5.83 8.76
CA CYS A 25 8.57 -5.48 7.40
C CYS A 25 9.15 -4.06 7.32
N THR A 26 8.59 -3.10 8.07
CA THR A 26 9.11 -1.72 8.12
C THR A 26 10.52 -1.64 8.75
N PHE A 27 10.89 -2.67 9.52
CA PHE A 27 12.23 -2.84 10.10
C PHE A 27 13.10 -3.82 9.31
N ALA A 28 12.78 -4.06 8.05
CA ALA A 28 13.48 -4.98 7.15
C ALA A 28 13.58 -6.41 7.69
N GLN A 29 12.50 -6.90 8.31
CA GLN A 29 12.38 -8.24 8.88
C GLN A 29 11.22 -9.02 8.23
N ALA A 30 11.26 -10.35 8.34
CA ALA A 30 10.19 -11.20 7.88
C ALA A 30 8.88 -10.96 8.66
N PRO A 31 7.70 -11.22 8.08
CA PRO A 31 6.42 -11.16 8.79
C PRO A 31 6.37 -12.08 10.01
N ASP A 32 5.64 -11.69 11.06
CA ASP A 32 5.56 -12.41 12.36
C ASP A 32 5.27 -13.92 12.23
N ASN A 33 4.39 -14.29 11.28
CA ASN A 33 3.97 -15.68 11.07
C ASN A 33 4.56 -16.29 9.78
N GLY A 34 5.62 -15.68 9.22
CA GLY A 34 6.17 -16.05 7.92
C GLY A 34 5.30 -15.62 6.73
N PHE A 35 4.15 -15.02 6.97
CA PHE A 35 3.27 -14.46 5.95
C PHE A 35 2.61 -13.16 6.42
N CYS A 36 2.12 -12.39 5.46
CA CYS A 36 1.30 -11.21 5.68
C CYS A 36 0.07 -11.24 4.78
N GLU A 37 -1.12 -11.09 5.36
CA GLU A 37 -2.37 -10.76 4.68
C GLU A 37 -2.67 -9.29 4.89
N SER A 38 -2.98 -8.57 3.82
CA SER A 38 -3.12 -7.12 3.93
C SER A 38 -4.01 -6.50 2.88
N VAL A 39 -4.44 -5.31 3.23
CA VAL A 39 -4.95 -4.29 2.34
C VAL A 39 -3.92 -3.17 2.26
N LEU A 40 -3.46 -2.87 1.06
CA LEU A 40 -2.59 -1.74 0.76
C LEU A 40 -3.40 -0.75 -0.08
N PHE A 41 -3.41 0.50 0.32
CA PHE A 41 -4.13 1.58 -0.34
C PHE A 41 -3.15 2.64 -0.84
N TRP A 42 -3.46 3.22 -1.98
CA TRP A 42 -2.79 4.39 -2.54
C TRP A 42 -3.81 5.40 -3.03
N HIS A 43 -3.57 6.65 -2.74
CA HIS A 43 -4.22 7.78 -3.38
C HIS A 43 -3.18 8.65 -4.07
N VAL A 44 -3.29 8.77 -5.38
CA VAL A 44 -2.46 9.67 -6.18
C VAL A 44 -3.05 11.05 -6.12
N ARG A 45 -2.43 11.97 -5.38
CA ARG A 45 -2.87 13.37 -5.33
C ARG A 45 -2.58 14.07 -6.65
N GLU A 46 -1.40 13.81 -7.19
CA GLU A 46 -0.91 14.38 -8.43
C GLU A 46 -0.01 13.36 -9.14
N GLY A 47 -0.14 13.24 -10.45
CA GLY A 47 0.73 12.35 -11.20
C GLY A 47 0.43 12.23 -12.69
N TYR A 48 1.36 11.61 -13.39
CA TYR A 48 1.24 11.32 -14.81
C TYR A 48 2.01 10.04 -15.20
N TYR A 49 1.62 9.48 -16.35
CA TYR A 49 2.34 8.42 -17.05
C TYR A 49 2.37 8.79 -18.54
N GLY A 50 3.50 9.29 -19.03
CA GLY A 50 3.58 9.94 -20.34
C GLY A 50 2.63 11.14 -20.42
N ASP A 51 1.65 11.05 -21.30
CA ASP A 51 0.61 12.06 -21.48
C ASP A 51 -0.71 11.73 -20.74
N VAL A 52 -0.75 10.63 -19.98
CA VAL A 52 -1.91 10.22 -19.17
C VAL A 52 -1.83 10.86 -17.81
N LYS A 53 -2.79 11.71 -17.44
CA LYS A 53 -2.93 12.24 -16.07
C LYS A 53 -3.46 11.15 -15.14
N LEU A 54 -2.91 11.10 -13.92
CA LEU A 54 -3.28 10.14 -12.89
C LEU A 54 -3.77 10.82 -11.60
N ASP A 55 -4.04 12.13 -11.66
CA ASP A 55 -4.48 12.92 -10.53
C ASP A 55 -5.78 12.38 -9.91
N ASN A 56 -5.86 12.39 -8.58
CA ASN A 56 -7.03 12.01 -7.80
C ASN A 56 -7.54 10.58 -8.04
N LEU A 57 -6.68 9.67 -8.45
CA LEU A 57 -7.01 8.26 -8.56
C LEU A 57 -6.57 7.49 -7.32
N SER A 58 -7.42 6.56 -6.91
CA SER A 58 -7.13 5.63 -5.82
C SER A 58 -7.06 4.20 -6.32
N PHE A 59 -6.29 3.38 -5.64
CA PHE A 59 -6.25 1.95 -5.89
C PHE A 59 -5.96 1.17 -4.61
N VAL A 60 -6.46 -0.06 -4.59
CA VAL A 60 -6.37 -0.97 -3.44
C VAL A 60 -5.80 -2.30 -3.89
N ARG A 61 -4.75 -2.75 -3.25
CA ARG A 61 -4.22 -4.10 -3.41
C ARG A 61 -4.61 -4.95 -2.22
N VAL A 62 -5.25 -6.05 -2.51
CA VAL A 62 -5.54 -7.10 -1.53
C VAL A 62 -4.65 -8.27 -1.81
N GLY A 63 -3.98 -8.82 -0.80
CA GLY A 63 -3.09 -9.92 -1.06
C GLY A 63 -2.52 -10.59 0.18
N ARG A 64 -1.80 -11.68 -0.12
CA ARG A 64 -0.99 -12.44 0.82
C ARG A 64 0.39 -12.60 0.22
N TRP A 65 1.41 -12.33 1.02
CA TRP A 65 2.79 -12.70 0.71
C TRP A 65 3.39 -13.53 1.82
N GLU A 66 4.32 -14.37 1.44
CA GLU A 66 5.03 -15.30 2.32
C GLU A 66 6.53 -15.10 2.16
N GLY A 67 7.26 -15.22 3.25
CA GLY A 67 8.71 -15.04 3.30
C GLY A 67 9.16 -13.60 3.52
N ASP A 68 10.47 -13.41 3.55
CA ASP A 68 11.10 -12.12 3.77
C ASP A 68 11.21 -11.33 2.46
N LEU A 69 10.48 -10.21 2.39
CA LEU A 69 10.47 -9.34 1.22
C LEU A 69 11.86 -8.76 0.94
N TRP A 70 12.49 -8.23 1.97
CA TRP A 70 13.75 -7.50 1.83
C TRP A 70 14.96 -8.40 1.61
N ALA A 71 14.87 -9.66 2.06
CA ALA A 71 15.83 -10.70 1.73
C ALA A 71 15.63 -11.28 0.31
N ARG A 72 14.67 -10.76 -0.49
CA ARG A 72 14.31 -11.27 -1.83
C ARG A 72 13.88 -12.73 -1.85
N GLN A 73 13.16 -13.16 -0.80
CA GLN A 73 12.68 -14.54 -0.66
C GLN A 73 11.15 -14.63 -0.67
N ALA A 74 10.47 -13.49 -0.82
CA ALA A 74 9.03 -13.48 -0.74
C ALA A 74 8.35 -13.98 -2.03
N THR A 75 7.21 -14.60 -1.83
CA THR A 75 6.19 -14.82 -2.87
C THR A 75 5.01 -13.90 -2.63
N VAL A 76 4.25 -13.57 -3.68
CA VAL A 76 3.01 -12.79 -3.52
C VAL A 76 1.88 -13.31 -4.40
N VAL A 77 0.68 -13.37 -3.83
CA VAL A 77 -0.58 -13.52 -4.55
C VAL A 77 -1.43 -12.31 -4.22
N ALA A 78 -1.88 -11.56 -5.23
CA ALA A 78 -2.64 -10.34 -4.99
C ALA A 78 -3.65 -10.04 -6.11
N GLY A 79 -4.75 -9.34 -5.75
CA GLY A 79 -5.67 -8.69 -6.65
C GLY A 79 -5.61 -7.17 -6.49
N LEU A 80 -6.02 -6.44 -7.51
CA LEU A 80 -5.98 -4.99 -7.56
C LEU A 80 -7.36 -4.44 -7.89
N TYR A 81 -7.80 -3.46 -7.12
CA TYR A 81 -8.92 -2.58 -7.44
C TYR A 81 -8.39 -1.22 -7.83
N ILE A 82 -8.93 -0.65 -8.89
CA ILE A 82 -8.66 0.72 -9.33
C ILE A 82 -10.00 1.46 -9.30
N ASP A 83 -9.95 2.72 -8.91
CA ASP A 83 -11.10 3.62 -8.86
C ASP A 83 -11.96 3.51 -10.13
N ASP A 84 -13.27 3.41 -9.98
CA ASP A 84 -14.21 3.27 -11.10
C ASP A 84 -14.30 4.55 -11.96
N HIS A 85 -13.82 5.69 -11.46
CA HIS A 85 -13.67 6.92 -12.23
C HIS A 85 -12.49 6.88 -13.22
N ALA A 86 -11.57 5.90 -13.10
CA ALA A 86 -10.45 5.77 -14.01
C ALA A 86 -10.93 5.49 -15.45
N ASP A 87 -10.43 6.24 -16.42
CA ASP A 87 -10.63 5.94 -17.83
C ASP A 87 -9.79 4.73 -18.30
N ASP A 88 -9.95 4.30 -19.53
CA ASP A 88 -9.26 3.11 -20.05
C ASP A 88 -7.74 3.31 -20.12
N ARG A 89 -7.27 4.53 -20.45
CA ARG A 89 -5.82 4.83 -20.48
C ARG A 89 -5.21 4.80 -19.08
N GLN A 90 -5.95 5.30 -18.09
CA GLN A 90 -5.54 5.26 -16.68
C GLN A 90 -5.53 3.81 -16.15
N MET A 91 -6.52 3.00 -16.55
CA MET A 91 -6.57 1.56 -16.25
C MET A 91 -5.40 0.77 -16.86
N GLU A 92 -4.85 1.20 -17.97
CA GLU A 92 -3.64 0.63 -18.55
C GLU A 92 -2.36 1.14 -17.88
N ALA A 93 -2.28 2.43 -17.59
CA ALA A 93 -1.09 3.09 -17.04
C ALA A 93 -0.77 2.68 -15.60
N LEU A 94 -1.76 2.70 -14.70
CA LEU A 94 -1.55 2.40 -13.28
C LEU A 94 -0.94 1.02 -13.03
N PRO A 95 -1.41 -0.07 -13.65
CA PRO A 95 -0.80 -1.39 -13.49
C PRO A 95 0.64 -1.48 -14.00
N MET A 96 1.04 -0.65 -14.97
CA MET A 96 2.42 -0.60 -15.45
C MET A 96 3.35 -0.06 -14.38
N ILE A 97 2.92 0.98 -13.64
CA ILE A 97 3.66 1.56 -12.52
C ILE A 97 3.65 0.60 -11.34
N ILE A 98 2.46 0.24 -10.81
CA ILE A 98 2.30 -0.53 -9.57
C ILE A 98 2.80 -1.96 -9.73
N GLY A 99 2.59 -2.55 -10.91
CA GLY A 99 3.15 -3.84 -11.31
C GLY A 99 4.67 -3.82 -11.51
N GLY A 100 5.32 -2.65 -11.42
CA GLY A 100 6.76 -2.48 -11.51
C GLY A 100 7.35 -2.64 -12.91
N ARG A 101 6.53 -2.80 -13.96
CA ARG A 101 7.00 -2.93 -15.33
C ARG A 101 7.60 -1.63 -15.86
N ALA A 102 7.07 -0.49 -15.40
CA ALA A 102 7.56 0.84 -15.74
C ALA A 102 8.77 1.28 -14.88
N GLY A 103 9.43 0.38 -14.16
CA GLY A 103 10.62 0.69 -13.35
C GLY A 103 10.30 1.48 -12.08
N GLY A 104 11.25 2.31 -11.64
CA GLY A 104 11.15 3.08 -10.42
C GLY A 104 11.15 2.21 -9.15
N PHE A 105 10.72 2.79 -8.02
CA PHE A 105 10.65 2.05 -6.76
C PHE A 105 9.71 0.83 -6.82
N PRO A 106 8.49 0.90 -7.42
CA PRO A 106 7.65 -0.28 -7.61
C PRO A 106 8.32 -1.41 -8.39
N GLY A 107 9.18 -1.08 -9.37
CA GLY A 107 9.99 -2.05 -10.11
C GLY A 107 10.97 -2.78 -9.20
N TRP A 108 11.68 -2.03 -8.39
CA TRP A 108 12.63 -2.59 -7.43
C TRP A 108 11.93 -3.48 -6.37
N VAL A 109 10.77 -3.04 -5.82
CA VAL A 109 9.97 -3.87 -4.90
C VAL A 109 9.52 -5.17 -5.57
N ASN A 110 9.16 -5.09 -6.85
CA ASN A 110 8.73 -6.26 -7.62
C ASN A 110 9.83 -7.33 -7.74
N GLU A 111 11.10 -6.91 -7.81
CA GLU A 111 12.25 -7.83 -7.80
C GLU A 111 12.43 -8.52 -6.44
N CYS A 112 11.95 -7.90 -5.35
CA CYS A 112 12.02 -8.50 -4.01
C CYS A 112 11.08 -9.71 -3.87
N PHE A 113 10.05 -9.84 -4.73
CA PHE A 113 9.21 -11.05 -4.82
C PHE A 113 9.84 -12.11 -5.72
N ALA A 114 11.11 -12.44 -5.49
CA ALA A 114 11.87 -13.39 -6.30
C ALA A 114 11.35 -14.85 -6.20
N GLY A 115 10.62 -15.20 -5.14
CA GLY A 115 9.96 -16.49 -4.98
C GLY A 115 8.76 -16.71 -5.91
N GLY A 116 8.22 -15.64 -6.48
CA GLY A 116 7.13 -15.68 -7.45
C GLY A 116 6.00 -14.70 -7.18
N ARG A 117 5.27 -14.38 -8.25
CA ARG A 117 4.14 -13.44 -8.23
C ARG A 117 2.95 -14.01 -8.98
N LYS A 118 1.78 -13.96 -8.36
CA LYS A 118 0.52 -14.40 -8.97
C LYS A 118 -0.53 -13.30 -8.84
N SER A 119 -1.06 -12.86 -9.99
CA SER A 119 -2.21 -11.95 -10.02
C SER A 119 -3.51 -12.73 -9.90
N ARG A 120 -4.46 -12.15 -9.15
CA ARG A 120 -5.87 -12.57 -9.05
C ARG A 120 -6.78 -11.69 -9.89
N GLY A 121 -6.22 -10.78 -10.68
CA GLY A 121 -6.95 -9.87 -11.56
C GLY A 121 -6.90 -8.43 -11.13
N ILE A 122 -7.38 -7.57 -12.02
CA ILE A 122 -7.54 -6.13 -11.84
C ILE A 122 -9.00 -5.80 -12.13
N GLU A 123 -9.66 -5.11 -11.24
CA GLU A 123 -11.07 -4.73 -11.34
C GLU A 123 -11.24 -3.23 -11.07
N ARG A 124 -12.22 -2.61 -11.72
CA ARG A 124 -12.73 -1.30 -11.31
C ARG A 124 -13.62 -1.47 -10.08
N ALA A 125 -13.54 -0.54 -9.14
CA ALA A 125 -14.41 -0.52 -7.97
C ALA A 125 -14.66 0.92 -7.50
N GLN A 126 -15.82 1.17 -6.95
CA GLN A 126 -16.06 2.37 -6.17
C GLN A 126 -15.25 2.29 -4.87
N ILE A 127 -14.21 3.11 -4.78
CA ILE A 127 -13.31 3.18 -3.64
C ILE A 127 -13.70 4.40 -2.80
N THR A 128 -14.09 4.17 -1.54
CA THR A 128 -14.35 5.23 -0.58
C THR A 128 -13.25 5.20 0.47
N TYR A 129 -12.60 6.32 0.73
CA TYR A 129 -11.53 6.39 1.71
C TYR A 129 -11.58 7.69 2.51
N GLU A 130 -10.88 7.68 3.62
CA GLU A 130 -10.64 8.86 4.44
C GLU A 130 -9.22 8.80 5.02
N ILE A 131 -8.55 9.95 5.02
CA ILE A 131 -7.28 10.18 5.71
C ILE A 131 -7.46 11.48 6.50
N ALA A 132 -7.53 11.37 7.83
CA ALA A 132 -7.66 12.56 8.68
C ALA A 132 -6.45 13.48 8.51
N PRO A 133 -6.65 14.82 8.43
CA PRO A 133 -5.54 15.75 8.22
C PRO A 133 -4.46 15.70 9.30
N ASP A 134 -4.81 15.31 10.51
CA ASP A 134 -3.90 15.10 11.64
C ASP A 134 -3.34 13.68 11.71
N LEU A 135 -3.70 12.80 10.75
CA LEU A 135 -3.39 11.38 10.73
C LEU A 135 -3.91 10.62 11.98
N GLY A 136 -4.93 11.12 12.65
CA GLY A 136 -5.55 10.44 13.80
C GLY A 136 -6.29 9.15 13.42
N HIS A 137 -6.74 9.04 12.18
CA HIS A 137 -7.33 7.83 11.59
C HIS A 137 -7.23 7.86 10.07
N TRP A 138 -7.32 6.68 9.46
CA TRP A 138 -7.42 6.49 8.02
C TRP A 138 -8.11 5.18 7.70
N GLY A 139 -8.62 5.06 6.48
CA GLY A 139 -9.23 3.82 6.05
C GLY A 139 -9.81 3.85 4.66
N VAL A 140 -10.20 2.68 4.18
CA VAL A 140 -10.81 2.45 2.87
C VAL A 140 -11.91 1.41 2.94
N ASP A 141 -12.95 1.64 2.15
CA ASP A 141 -14.05 0.71 1.92
C ASP A 141 -14.24 0.44 0.42
N ILE A 142 -14.44 -0.82 0.07
CA ILE A 142 -15.03 -1.27 -1.19
C ILE A 142 -16.21 -2.14 -0.79
N ILE A 143 -17.43 -1.66 -1.04
CA ILE A 143 -18.66 -2.27 -0.53
C ILE A 143 -18.72 -3.77 -0.82
N GLY A 144 -18.93 -4.57 0.23
CA GLY A 144 -19.05 -6.02 0.16
C GLY A 144 -17.74 -6.77 -0.14
N LYS A 145 -16.59 -6.09 -0.27
CA LYS A 145 -15.31 -6.67 -0.65
C LYS A 145 -14.18 -6.36 0.33
N VAL A 146 -14.00 -5.10 0.70
CA VAL A 146 -12.90 -4.62 1.56
C VAL A 146 -13.42 -3.63 2.56
N LYS A 147 -13.01 -3.78 3.81
CA LYS A 147 -13.16 -2.79 4.87
C LYS A 147 -11.89 -2.76 5.70
N ALA A 148 -11.12 -1.67 5.59
CA ALA A 148 -9.84 -1.54 6.25
C ALA A 148 -9.71 -0.14 6.88
N TRP A 149 -9.88 -0.06 8.21
CA TRP A 149 -9.82 1.17 8.97
C TRP A 149 -8.84 1.06 10.12
N ALA A 150 -8.17 2.15 10.42
CA ALA A 150 -7.17 2.25 11.47
C ALA A 150 -7.30 3.55 12.26
N LYS A 151 -6.82 3.51 13.50
CA LYS A 151 -6.56 4.68 14.34
C LYS A 151 -5.08 4.76 14.66
N ALA A 152 -4.55 5.97 14.65
CA ALA A 152 -3.20 6.20 15.09
C ALA A 152 -3.00 5.76 16.55
N ILE A 153 -1.79 5.29 16.87
CA ILE A 153 -1.48 4.84 18.24
C ILE A 153 -1.31 6.06 19.13
N GLY A 154 -1.94 6.04 20.28
CA GLY A 154 -1.70 6.96 21.38
C GLY A 154 -1.42 6.21 22.66
N GLY A 155 -0.86 6.89 23.63
CA GLY A 155 -0.52 6.32 24.93
C GLY A 155 -0.51 7.36 26.04
N PRO A 156 -0.34 6.95 27.30
CA PRO A 156 -0.44 7.85 28.48
C PRO A 156 0.60 8.97 28.48
N THR A 157 1.68 8.81 27.72
CA THR A 157 2.75 9.81 27.58
C THR A 157 2.78 10.50 26.23
N SER A 158 1.82 10.19 25.34
CA SER A 158 1.72 10.86 24.03
C SER A 158 1.18 12.28 24.22
N PRO A 159 1.82 13.31 23.67
CA PRO A 159 1.22 14.63 23.61
C PRO A 159 -0.08 14.61 22.78
N PRO A 160 -1.09 15.41 23.12
CA PRO A 160 -2.33 15.48 22.36
C PRO A 160 -2.10 15.73 20.86
N GLY A 161 -2.75 14.94 19.99
CA GLY A 161 -2.62 15.06 18.53
C GLY A 161 -1.22 14.70 17.98
N LYS A 162 -0.37 14.02 18.77
CA LYS A 162 0.92 13.50 18.32
C LYS A 162 0.93 11.98 18.38
N TYR A 163 1.41 11.38 17.31
CA TYR A 163 1.42 9.94 17.14
C TYR A 163 2.85 9.41 16.97
N PRO A 164 3.13 8.14 17.32
CA PRO A 164 4.43 7.54 17.08
C PRO A 164 4.78 7.57 15.60
N GLN A 165 5.96 8.04 15.31
CA GLN A 165 6.48 8.17 13.95
C GLN A 165 7.86 7.54 13.85
N LEU A 166 8.18 7.00 12.67
CA LEU A 166 9.50 6.50 12.33
C LEU A 166 10.01 7.25 11.10
N ILE A 167 11.22 7.77 11.21
CA ILE A 167 11.94 8.41 10.13
C ILE A 167 13.07 7.46 9.69
N ASN A 168 13.37 7.44 8.40
CA ASN A 168 14.40 6.57 7.82
C ASN A 168 14.14 5.08 8.11
N ALA A 169 12.91 4.64 7.89
CA ALA A 169 12.54 3.24 8.05
C ALA A 169 13.43 2.34 7.15
N PRO A 170 14.11 1.31 7.70
CA PRO A 170 15.02 0.49 6.91
C PRO A 170 14.30 -0.39 5.87
N GLY A 171 13.02 -0.66 6.08
CA GLY A 171 12.13 -1.38 5.16
C GLY A 171 10.91 -0.54 4.79
N SER A 172 11.12 0.72 4.38
CA SER A 172 10.01 1.59 3.96
C SER A 172 9.31 1.03 2.73
N GLU A 173 8.02 0.84 2.82
CA GLU A 173 7.17 0.33 1.73
C GLU A 173 6.87 1.39 0.66
N THR A 174 7.27 2.63 0.89
CA THR A 174 7.18 3.72 -0.09
C THR A 174 8.55 4.16 -0.62
N GLY A 175 9.62 3.48 -0.22
CA GLY A 175 10.96 3.69 -0.73
C GLY A 175 11.90 4.44 0.21
N PRO A 176 13.16 4.58 -0.22
CA PRO A 176 14.13 5.38 0.50
C PRO A 176 13.75 6.87 0.42
N GLY A 177 13.98 7.61 1.49
CA GLY A 177 13.74 9.04 1.51
C GLY A 177 13.26 9.55 2.87
N PRO A 178 12.87 10.81 2.94
CA PRO A 178 12.50 11.48 4.19
C PRO A 178 11.06 11.17 4.65
N GLN A 179 10.38 10.22 4.00
CA GLN A 179 8.99 9.88 4.32
C GLN A 179 8.85 9.41 5.76
N VAL A 180 7.85 9.94 6.43
CA VAL A 180 7.55 9.64 7.82
C VAL A 180 6.48 8.58 7.90
N VAL A 181 6.81 7.46 8.54
CA VAL A 181 5.84 6.40 8.87
C VAL A 181 5.07 6.83 10.11
N THR A 182 3.77 7.00 10.02
CA THR A 182 2.88 7.20 11.17
C THR A 182 2.20 5.89 11.51
N TRP A 183 2.33 5.45 12.77
CA TRP A 183 1.83 4.16 13.23
C TRP A 183 0.40 4.21 13.73
N GLY A 184 -0.34 3.17 13.37
CA GLY A 184 -1.71 2.93 13.80
C GLY A 184 -1.99 1.48 14.15
N LYS A 185 -3.22 1.23 14.56
CA LYS A 185 -3.80 -0.11 14.74
C LYS A 185 -5.08 -0.22 13.96
N SER A 186 -5.28 -1.33 13.28
CA SER A 186 -6.53 -1.65 12.62
C SER A 186 -7.68 -1.66 13.62
N THR A 187 -8.71 -0.87 13.37
CA THR A 187 -10.00 -1.00 14.06
C THR A 187 -10.83 -2.10 13.42
N ILE A 188 -10.66 -2.30 12.13
CA ILE A 188 -11.15 -3.42 11.34
C ILE A 188 -10.27 -3.61 10.11
N LEU A 189 -9.98 -4.85 9.78
CA LEU A 189 -9.45 -5.29 8.51
C LEU A 189 -10.26 -6.51 8.09
N SER A 190 -11.18 -6.35 7.15
CA SER A 190 -12.06 -7.42 6.65
C SER A 190 -12.01 -7.45 5.13
N VAL A 191 -11.76 -8.62 4.58
CA VAL A 191 -11.63 -8.87 3.15
C VAL A 191 -12.43 -10.10 2.77
N ASP A 192 -13.28 -9.96 1.75
CA ASP A 192 -13.90 -11.06 0.98
C ASP A 192 -13.80 -10.70 -0.50
N ALA A 193 -12.59 -10.86 -1.08
CA ALA A 193 -12.26 -10.30 -2.38
C ALA A 193 -11.12 -11.07 -3.06
N HIS A 194 -11.14 -11.17 -4.38
CA HIS A 194 -10.10 -11.84 -5.18
C HIS A 194 -9.76 -13.26 -4.71
N GLY A 195 -10.73 -13.95 -4.07
CA GLY A 195 -10.51 -15.29 -3.49
C GLY A 195 -9.72 -15.27 -2.18
N PHE A 196 -9.56 -14.12 -1.55
CA PHE A 196 -9.09 -13.99 -0.18
C PHE A 196 -10.30 -13.79 0.75
N LYS A 197 -10.21 -14.38 1.94
CA LYS A 197 -11.18 -14.17 3.01
C LYS A 197 -10.45 -14.18 4.34
N PHE A 198 -10.34 -13.01 4.97
CA PHE A 198 -9.72 -12.86 6.27
C PHE A 198 -10.26 -11.65 7.03
N GLU A 199 -10.12 -11.69 8.35
CA GLU A 199 -10.53 -10.61 9.24
C GLU A 199 -9.54 -10.48 10.41
N TYR A 200 -9.12 -9.23 10.69
CA TYR A 200 -8.18 -8.90 11.77
C TYR A 200 -8.60 -7.61 12.46
N THR A 201 -8.21 -7.47 13.73
CA THR A 201 -8.37 -6.25 14.52
C THR A 201 -7.16 -6.03 15.41
N LEU A 202 -6.86 -4.78 15.74
CA LEU A 202 -5.74 -4.37 16.59
C LEU A 202 -4.33 -4.73 16.06
N ASN A 203 -4.26 -5.19 14.82
CA ASN A 203 -3.03 -5.48 14.11
C ASN A 203 -2.39 -4.20 13.55
N SER A 204 -1.24 -4.34 12.93
CA SER A 204 -0.48 -3.21 12.38
C SER A 204 -1.24 -2.48 11.28
N ALA A 205 -1.19 -1.17 11.37
CA ALA A 205 -1.53 -0.26 10.29
C ALA A 205 -0.55 0.91 10.31
N LYS A 206 -0.25 1.46 9.16
CA LYS A 206 0.59 2.65 9.05
C LYS A 206 0.26 3.48 7.84
N HIS A 207 0.53 4.77 7.94
CA HIS A 207 0.42 5.73 6.85
C HIS A 207 1.80 6.25 6.50
N ILE A 208 2.11 6.34 5.21
CA ILE A 208 3.38 6.87 4.68
C ILE A 208 3.07 7.65 3.40
N PRO A 209 3.47 8.93 3.27
CA PRO A 209 3.40 9.60 1.98
C PRO A 209 4.39 8.97 1.00
N PHE A 210 4.11 9.06 -0.29
CA PHE A 210 5.02 8.59 -1.32
C PHE A 210 5.25 9.64 -2.41
N ASP A 211 6.41 9.54 -3.04
CA ASP A 211 6.83 10.33 -4.19
C ASP A 211 7.69 9.41 -5.08
N TRP A 212 7.10 8.95 -6.18
CA TRP A 212 7.71 7.94 -7.05
C TRP A 212 7.86 8.43 -8.47
N VAL A 213 9.04 8.19 -9.02
CA VAL A 213 9.39 8.52 -10.40
C VAL A 213 9.90 7.28 -11.14
N GLY A 214 9.76 7.27 -12.44
CA GLY A 214 10.33 6.26 -13.33
C GLY A 214 10.41 6.72 -14.77
N PRO A 215 11.11 5.84 -15.55
CA PRO A 215 12.38 6.19 -16.18
C PRO A 215 12.28 7.36 -17.09
#